data_d8971564617e9adc4d3df7a63ae392d6
#
_entry.id   d8971564617e9adc4d3df7a63ae392d6
#
_cell.length_a   1.000
_cell.length_b   1.000
_cell.length_c   1.000
_cell.angle_alpha   90.00
_cell.angle_beta   90.00
_cell.angle_gamma   90.00
#
_symmetry.space_group_name_H-M   'P 1'
#
loop_
_entity.id
_entity.type
_entity.pdbx_description
1 polymer ?
#
loop_
_entity_poly.entity_id
_entity_poly.type
_entity_poly.pdbx_seq_one_letter_code
_entity_poly.pdbx_strand_id
1 'polypeptide(L)'
;MKEYIHEQAKEIEVFDHCDVLVVGAGPAGTAAAVSAARNGAGKVVLLERYGHLGGMATGGQVLFIPHLSEGKQQMIAGIQQEWLDRLEKMPNGLIGPDRKDIGSTDPALIDKWRKYYGFVCDGWIWYGAYVDPEMLKIAMVNMVEDAGVTVYCHAWGSEALMEGNRVIGVTFQSKEGRKAILAGKVIDCTGDGDIFASAGCAYEKEYSGDDRSYNVSVVFRLGNVDSEEFRNWKYDPNSHYRDKLAEYKKLFGYRISPFVTPMKDIMWVNN
;
A
#
# COMPACT_ATOMS: atom_id res chain seq x y z
N MET A 1 2.49 18.07 33.41
CA MET A 1 3.64 17.21 33.83
C MET A 1 3.41 15.82 33.23
N LYS A 2 4.42 15.22 32.60
CA LYS A 2 4.30 13.80 32.17
C LYS A 2 4.46 12.92 33.39
N GLU A 3 3.57 11.96 33.58
CA GLU A 3 3.64 10.94 34.63
C GLU A 3 4.33 9.70 34.07
N TYR A 4 5.13 9.03 34.88
CA TYR A 4 5.89 7.86 34.48
C TYR A 4 5.65 6.72 35.49
N ILE A 5 5.57 5.50 34.96
CA ILE A 5 5.61 4.27 35.75
C ILE A 5 6.87 3.50 35.39
N HIS A 6 7.42 2.73 36.33
CA HIS A 6 8.54 1.83 36.08
C HIS A 6 8.02 0.43 35.79
N GLU A 7 8.35 -0.09 34.62
CA GLU A 7 8.13 -1.50 34.29
C GLU A 7 9.33 -2.33 34.78
N GLN A 8 9.06 -3.49 35.39
CA GLN A 8 10.14 -4.38 35.81
C GLN A 8 10.92 -4.90 34.61
N ALA A 9 12.24 -5.02 34.75
CA ALA A 9 13.07 -5.66 33.75
C ALA A 9 12.60 -7.11 33.52
N LYS A 10 12.50 -7.50 32.25
CA LYS A 10 12.07 -8.84 31.84
C LYS A 10 13.10 -9.42 30.88
N GLU A 11 13.30 -10.72 30.96
CA GLU A 11 13.91 -11.48 29.87
C GLU A 11 12.89 -11.64 28.74
N ILE A 12 13.32 -11.41 27.51
CA ILE A 12 12.49 -11.53 26.32
C ILE A 12 12.97 -12.75 25.54
N GLU A 13 12.04 -13.65 25.23
CA GLU A 13 12.33 -14.83 24.41
C GLU A 13 12.79 -14.41 23.01
N VAL A 14 13.92 -14.97 22.57
CA VAL A 14 14.34 -14.91 21.17
C VAL A 14 13.55 -15.94 20.38
N PHE A 15 12.57 -15.47 19.63
CA PHE A 15 11.65 -16.31 18.87
C PHE A 15 12.29 -16.86 17.59
N ASP A 16 13.12 -16.05 16.92
CA ASP A 16 13.75 -16.44 15.67
C ASP A 16 15.07 -15.68 15.43
N HIS A 17 15.85 -16.20 14.48
CA HIS A 17 17.07 -15.60 13.95
C HIS A 17 16.99 -15.52 12.43
N CYS A 18 17.47 -14.43 11.82
CA CYS A 18 17.52 -14.29 10.37
C CYS A 18 18.69 -13.43 9.90
N ASP A 19 19.00 -13.50 8.61
CA ASP A 19 20.01 -12.64 8.00
C ASP A 19 19.45 -11.25 7.73
N VAL A 20 18.20 -11.18 7.25
CA VAL A 20 17.47 -9.92 7.02
C VAL A 20 16.09 -9.99 7.64
N LEU A 21 15.78 -9.02 8.50
CA LEU A 21 14.46 -8.79 9.06
C LEU A 21 13.84 -7.54 8.41
N VAL A 22 12.69 -7.71 7.79
CA VAL A 22 11.88 -6.60 7.27
C VAL A 22 10.69 -6.40 8.20
N VAL A 23 10.47 -5.18 8.68
CA VAL A 23 9.39 -4.85 9.60
C VAL A 23 8.33 -4.00 8.90
N GLY A 24 7.11 -4.55 8.81
CA GLY A 24 5.99 -4.01 8.07
C GLY A 24 5.90 -4.58 6.65
N ALA A 25 4.80 -5.26 6.34
CA ALA A 25 4.54 -5.91 5.05
C ALA A 25 3.63 -5.08 4.13
N GLY A 26 3.73 -3.75 4.19
CA GLY A 26 3.18 -2.86 3.18
C GLY A 26 3.86 -3.03 1.83
N PRO A 27 3.54 -2.20 0.81
CA PRO A 27 4.18 -2.25 -0.51
C PRO A 27 5.71 -2.23 -0.44
N ALA A 28 6.28 -1.36 0.40
CA ALA A 28 7.73 -1.26 0.59
C ALA A 28 8.33 -2.52 1.19
N GLY A 29 7.72 -3.05 2.27
CA GLY A 29 8.27 -4.23 2.96
C GLY A 29 8.15 -5.51 2.16
N THR A 30 7.03 -5.71 1.45
CA THR A 30 6.87 -6.83 0.53
C THR A 30 7.95 -6.79 -0.56
N ALA A 31 8.18 -5.61 -1.15
CA ALA A 31 9.22 -5.44 -2.16
C ALA A 31 10.64 -5.65 -1.59
N ALA A 32 10.92 -5.11 -0.40
CA ALA A 32 12.21 -5.25 0.26
C ALA A 32 12.53 -6.72 0.58
N ALA A 33 11.56 -7.45 1.14
CA ALA A 33 11.72 -8.86 1.52
C ALA A 33 11.97 -9.75 0.28
N VAL A 34 11.15 -9.59 -0.76
CA VAL A 34 11.30 -10.32 -2.03
C VAL A 34 12.65 -9.99 -2.68
N SER A 35 13.03 -8.71 -2.71
CA SER A 35 14.30 -8.29 -3.27
C SER A 35 15.49 -8.86 -2.49
N ALA A 36 15.46 -8.82 -1.17
CA ALA A 36 16.51 -9.39 -0.33
C ALA A 36 16.68 -10.89 -0.58
N ALA A 37 15.59 -11.65 -0.56
CA ALA A 37 15.61 -13.08 -0.77
C ALA A 37 16.13 -13.47 -2.17
N ARG A 38 15.65 -12.80 -3.22
CA ARG A 38 16.08 -13.06 -4.61
C ARG A 38 17.54 -12.70 -4.86
N ASN A 39 18.14 -11.83 -4.06
CA ASN A 39 19.56 -11.47 -4.14
C ASN A 39 20.44 -12.26 -3.15
N GLY A 40 19.95 -13.35 -2.60
CA GLY A 40 20.77 -14.28 -1.83
C GLY A 40 21.03 -13.85 -0.38
N ALA A 41 20.14 -13.10 0.23
CA ALA A 41 20.30 -12.62 1.60
C ALA A 41 20.19 -13.71 2.69
N GLY A 42 20.18 -15.00 2.32
CA GLY A 42 19.97 -16.09 3.27
C GLY A 42 18.54 -16.15 3.79
N LYS A 43 18.35 -16.32 5.11
CA LYS A 43 17.03 -16.34 5.71
C LYS A 43 16.46 -14.91 5.84
N VAL A 44 15.37 -14.64 5.11
CA VAL A 44 14.63 -13.40 5.18
C VAL A 44 13.34 -13.59 5.95
N VAL A 45 13.09 -12.75 6.96
CA VAL A 45 11.87 -12.73 7.75
C VAL A 45 11.13 -11.41 7.50
N LEU A 46 9.81 -11.48 7.31
CA LEU A 46 8.91 -10.36 7.15
C LEU A 46 7.91 -10.33 8.31
N LEU A 47 7.93 -9.29 9.13
CA LEU A 47 6.98 -9.07 10.21
C LEU A 47 5.82 -8.19 9.75
N GLU A 48 4.58 -8.59 10.07
CA GLU A 48 3.38 -7.80 9.79
C GLU A 48 2.44 -7.78 10.99
N ARG A 49 1.96 -6.59 11.35
CA ARG A 49 1.03 -6.41 12.47
C ARG A 49 -0.38 -6.91 12.20
N TYR A 50 -0.80 -6.90 10.94
CA TYR A 50 -2.10 -7.42 10.51
C TYR A 50 -2.03 -8.89 10.09
N GLY A 51 -3.19 -9.49 9.83
CA GLY A 51 -3.30 -10.85 9.29
C GLY A 51 -3.20 -10.92 7.76
N HIS A 52 -2.69 -9.88 7.12
CA HIS A 52 -2.57 -9.80 5.65
C HIS A 52 -1.45 -8.85 5.25
N LEU A 53 -0.90 -9.05 4.05
CA LEU A 53 0.10 -8.19 3.45
C LEU A 53 -0.54 -7.03 2.66
N GLY A 54 0.28 -6.05 2.29
CA GLY A 54 -0.05 -4.97 1.37
C GLY A 54 -0.37 -3.63 2.00
N GLY A 55 -0.49 -3.56 3.33
CA GLY A 55 -0.64 -2.29 4.06
C GLY A 55 -1.73 -1.38 3.47
N MET A 56 -1.33 -0.16 3.05
CA MET A 56 -2.26 0.83 2.47
C MET A 56 -2.93 0.35 1.18
N ALA A 57 -2.26 -0.41 0.33
CA ALA A 57 -2.83 -0.89 -0.93
C ALA A 57 -3.88 -1.99 -0.77
N THR A 58 -3.97 -2.60 0.41
CA THR A 58 -4.95 -3.67 0.73
C THR A 58 -5.84 -3.28 1.89
N GLY A 59 -5.36 -3.41 3.14
CA GLY A 59 -6.12 -3.07 4.35
C GLY A 59 -6.48 -1.59 4.44
N GLY A 60 -5.61 -0.70 4.00
CA GLY A 60 -5.86 0.74 3.93
C GLY A 60 -6.78 1.18 2.78
N GLN A 61 -7.19 0.25 1.91
CA GLN A 61 -8.13 0.50 0.81
C GLN A 61 -7.69 1.58 -0.20
N VAL A 62 -6.40 1.81 -0.38
CA VAL A 62 -5.89 2.69 -1.45
C VAL A 62 -5.82 1.86 -2.73
N LEU A 63 -6.96 1.76 -3.44
CA LEU A 63 -7.16 0.80 -4.53
C LEU A 63 -6.70 1.32 -5.89
N PHE A 64 -6.37 2.58 -6.01
CA PHE A 64 -5.88 3.17 -7.25
C PHE A 64 -4.35 3.35 -7.18
N ILE A 65 -3.66 2.71 -8.10
CA ILE A 65 -2.21 2.82 -8.30
C ILE A 65 -1.99 3.65 -9.56
N PRO A 66 -1.86 4.98 -9.43
CA PRO A 66 -1.76 5.88 -10.57
C PRO A 66 -0.33 6.04 -11.07
N HIS A 67 -0.23 6.61 -12.27
CA HIS A 67 0.97 7.27 -12.79
C HIS A 67 2.22 6.39 -12.79
N LEU A 68 2.07 5.12 -13.20
CA LEU A 68 3.20 4.21 -13.39
C LEU A 68 3.97 4.50 -14.69
N SER A 69 3.46 5.43 -15.52
CA SER A 69 4.13 5.92 -16.72
C SER A 69 4.09 7.46 -16.78
N GLU A 70 4.96 8.01 -17.59
CA GLU A 70 4.94 9.42 -17.99
C GLU A 70 5.13 9.49 -19.51
N GLY A 71 4.19 10.15 -20.20
CA GLY A 71 4.18 10.17 -21.67
C GLY A 71 4.22 8.75 -22.24
N LYS A 72 5.25 8.45 -23.03
CA LYS A 72 5.44 7.14 -23.68
C LYS A 72 6.30 6.15 -22.87
N GLN A 73 6.74 6.55 -21.69
CA GLN A 73 7.69 5.76 -20.91
C GLN A 73 7.05 5.24 -19.63
N GLN A 74 7.21 3.93 -19.36
CA GLN A 74 6.92 3.37 -18.06
C GLN A 74 8.02 3.80 -17.08
N MET A 75 7.62 4.44 -15.96
CA MET A 75 8.54 4.96 -14.96
C MET A 75 8.72 4.00 -13.78
N ILE A 76 7.68 3.29 -13.41
CA ILE A 76 7.68 2.36 -12.29
C ILE A 76 7.41 0.95 -12.83
N ALA A 77 8.34 0.02 -12.54
CA ALA A 77 8.33 -1.36 -13.01
C ALA A 77 8.86 -2.31 -11.91
N GLY A 78 9.50 -3.42 -12.30
CA GLY A 78 10.10 -4.39 -11.38
C GLY A 78 9.06 -5.10 -10.53
N ILE A 79 9.27 -5.15 -9.21
CA ILE A 79 8.38 -5.86 -8.27
C ILE A 79 6.96 -5.28 -8.28
N GLN A 80 6.82 -3.96 -8.42
CA GLN A 80 5.51 -3.32 -8.56
C GLN A 80 4.75 -3.83 -9.80
N GLN A 81 5.45 -4.00 -10.92
CA GLN A 81 4.86 -4.55 -12.14
C GLN A 81 4.48 -6.02 -11.96
N GLU A 82 5.30 -6.79 -11.25
CA GLU A 82 4.99 -8.20 -11.00
C GLU A 82 3.68 -8.38 -10.21
N TRP A 83 3.34 -7.47 -9.31
CA TRP A 83 2.03 -7.49 -8.66
C TRP A 83 0.89 -7.37 -9.67
N LEU A 84 1.02 -6.41 -10.61
CA LEU A 84 -0.01 -6.18 -11.62
C LEU A 84 -0.09 -7.37 -12.59
N ASP A 85 1.04 -7.92 -13.02
CA ASP A 85 1.10 -9.09 -13.91
C ASP A 85 0.46 -10.34 -13.25
N ARG A 86 0.52 -10.45 -11.92
CA ARG A 86 -0.18 -11.48 -11.15
C ARG A 86 -1.67 -11.22 -11.08
N LEU A 87 -2.06 -9.96 -10.83
CA LEU A 87 -3.47 -9.56 -10.76
C LEU A 87 -4.20 -9.71 -12.10
N GLU A 88 -3.54 -9.45 -13.23
CA GLU A 88 -4.10 -9.66 -14.57
C GLU A 88 -4.56 -11.10 -14.80
N LYS A 89 -3.91 -12.07 -14.14
CA LYS A 89 -4.25 -13.50 -14.23
C LYS A 89 -5.34 -13.93 -13.28
N MET A 90 -5.79 -13.04 -12.38
CA MET A 90 -6.81 -13.33 -11.38
C MET A 90 -8.17 -12.79 -11.81
N PRO A 91 -9.28 -13.47 -11.47
CA PRO A 91 -10.61 -12.96 -11.75
C PRO A 91 -10.83 -11.58 -11.12
N ASN A 92 -11.15 -10.58 -11.94
CA ASN A 92 -11.40 -9.21 -11.50
C ASN A 92 -10.22 -8.60 -10.69
N GLY A 93 -9.00 -9.04 -10.92
CA GLY A 93 -7.84 -8.60 -10.14
C GLY A 93 -7.51 -7.11 -10.32
N LEU A 94 -7.67 -6.59 -11.54
CA LEU A 94 -7.44 -5.17 -11.83
C LEU A 94 -8.26 -4.65 -13.02
N ILE A 95 -8.37 -3.31 -13.10
CA ILE A 95 -8.80 -2.55 -14.29
C ILE A 95 -7.74 -1.50 -14.58
N GLY A 96 -7.24 -1.48 -15.81
CA GLY A 96 -6.29 -0.46 -16.29
C GLY A 96 -5.96 -0.64 -17.76
N PRO A 97 -5.29 0.35 -18.38
CA PRO A 97 -4.76 0.23 -19.74
C PRO A 97 -3.66 -0.84 -19.83
N ASP A 98 -3.56 -1.49 -20.98
CA ASP A 98 -2.43 -2.37 -21.26
C ASP A 98 -1.11 -1.60 -21.33
N ARG A 99 -0.01 -2.23 -20.92
CA ARG A 99 1.34 -1.64 -21.00
C ARG A 99 1.74 -1.24 -22.43
N LYS A 100 1.29 -2.00 -23.44
CA LYS A 100 1.55 -1.68 -24.86
C LYS A 100 0.91 -0.38 -25.33
N ASP A 101 -0.11 0.09 -24.61
CA ASP A 101 -0.88 1.29 -24.96
C ASP A 101 -0.32 2.55 -24.29
N ILE A 102 0.76 2.45 -23.50
CA ILE A 102 1.41 3.60 -22.85
C ILE A 102 1.78 4.66 -23.88
N GLY A 103 1.33 5.89 -23.65
CA GLY A 103 1.58 7.02 -24.51
C GLY A 103 0.82 7.00 -25.84
N SER A 104 -0.15 6.09 -25.99
CA SER A 104 -1.03 6.08 -27.14
C SER A 104 -1.93 7.31 -27.17
N THR A 105 -2.18 7.83 -28.36
CA THR A 105 -3.14 8.89 -28.68
C THR A 105 -4.31 8.36 -29.50
N ASP A 106 -4.46 7.03 -29.61
CA ASP A 106 -5.55 6.41 -30.34
C ASP A 106 -6.90 6.88 -29.77
N PRO A 107 -7.78 7.48 -30.61
CA PRO A 107 -9.05 8.04 -30.17
C PRO A 107 -9.97 6.98 -29.51
N ALA A 108 -9.91 5.72 -29.94
CA ALA A 108 -10.74 4.67 -29.38
C ALA A 108 -10.27 4.29 -27.97
N LEU A 109 -8.95 4.23 -27.74
CA LEU A 109 -8.39 4.01 -26.42
C LEU A 109 -8.64 5.21 -25.50
N ILE A 110 -8.48 6.41 -25.99
CA ILE A 110 -8.78 7.64 -25.23
C ILE A 110 -10.25 7.65 -24.81
N ASP A 111 -11.18 7.36 -25.73
CA ASP A 111 -12.62 7.34 -25.41
C ASP A 111 -12.95 6.27 -24.37
N LYS A 112 -12.37 5.08 -24.48
CA LYS A 112 -12.51 4.01 -23.48
C LYS A 112 -12.03 4.44 -22.10
N TRP A 113 -10.80 4.97 -22.01
CA TRP A 113 -10.11 5.17 -20.74
C TRP A 113 -10.37 6.53 -20.09
N ARG A 114 -10.82 7.55 -20.81
CA ARG A 114 -11.20 8.85 -20.21
C ARG A 114 -12.34 8.75 -19.19
N LYS A 115 -13.12 7.66 -19.22
CA LYS A 115 -14.17 7.36 -18.25
C LYS A 115 -13.63 6.74 -16.95
N TYR A 116 -12.31 6.67 -16.81
CA TYR A 116 -11.63 6.26 -15.60
C TYR A 116 -10.64 7.34 -15.20
N TYR A 117 -10.67 7.73 -13.94
CA TYR A 117 -9.77 8.77 -13.46
C TYR A 117 -8.31 8.31 -13.55
N GLY A 118 -7.44 9.19 -14.07
CA GLY A 118 -5.99 9.00 -14.08
C GLY A 118 -5.42 8.13 -15.20
N PHE A 119 -6.25 7.63 -16.13
CA PHE A 119 -5.74 6.82 -17.27
C PHE A 119 -5.59 7.62 -18.57
N VAL A 120 -6.13 8.83 -18.62
CA VAL A 120 -5.90 9.77 -19.73
C VAL A 120 -5.46 11.11 -19.15
N CYS A 121 -4.23 11.50 -19.45
CA CYS A 121 -3.67 12.79 -19.06
C CYS A 121 -3.01 13.43 -20.29
N ASP A 122 -3.24 14.73 -20.52
CA ASP A 122 -2.69 15.50 -21.63
C ASP A 122 -2.90 14.87 -23.02
N GLY A 123 -4.01 14.14 -23.20
CA GLY A 123 -4.35 13.47 -24.46
C GLY A 123 -3.60 12.14 -24.68
N TRP A 124 -2.92 11.60 -23.69
CA TRP A 124 -2.17 10.36 -23.75
C TRP A 124 -2.75 9.30 -22.82
N ILE A 125 -2.59 8.02 -23.18
CA ILE A 125 -2.84 6.91 -22.27
C ILE A 125 -1.71 6.83 -21.23
N TRP A 126 -2.10 6.96 -19.96
CA TRP A 126 -1.21 6.77 -18.81
C TRP A 126 -1.43 5.41 -18.19
N TYR A 127 -0.35 4.77 -17.78
CA TYR A 127 -0.39 3.47 -17.14
C TYR A 127 -0.68 3.60 -15.64
N GLY A 128 -1.53 2.73 -15.16
CA GLY A 128 -1.94 2.61 -13.78
C GLY A 128 -3.03 1.54 -13.66
N ALA A 129 -3.47 1.25 -12.44
CA ALA A 129 -4.50 0.25 -12.22
C ALA A 129 -5.40 0.59 -11.02
N TYR A 130 -6.69 0.27 -11.13
CA TYR A 130 -7.54 0.00 -9.98
C TYR A 130 -7.43 -1.48 -9.66
N VAL A 131 -7.16 -1.82 -8.41
CA VAL A 131 -6.93 -3.20 -7.98
C VAL A 131 -8.02 -3.69 -7.05
N ASP A 132 -8.28 -4.99 -7.08
CA ASP A 132 -9.04 -5.66 -6.04
C ASP A 132 -8.10 -5.91 -4.85
N PRO A 133 -8.36 -5.35 -3.66
CA PRO A 133 -7.48 -5.50 -2.51
C PRO A 133 -7.37 -6.94 -2.01
N GLU A 134 -8.40 -7.76 -2.16
CA GLU A 134 -8.36 -9.15 -1.73
C GLU A 134 -7.49 -9.99 -2.69
N MET A 135 -7.61 -9.74 -4.00
CA MET A 135 -6.72 -10.37 -4.98
C MET A 135 -5.28 -9.91 -4.81
N LEU A 136 -5.06 -8.64 -4.46
CA LEU A 136 -3.72 -8.11 -4.20
C LEU A 136 -3.08 -8.74 -2.96
N LYS A 137 -3.84 -9.01 -1.89
CA LYS A 137 -3.35 -9.77 -0.72
C LYS A 137 -2.82 -11.13 -1.17
N ILE A 138 -3.60 -11.87 -1.98
CA ILE A 138 -3.20 -13.18 -2.50
C ILE A 138 -1.94 -13.06 -3.38
N ALA A 139 -1.90 -12.09 -4.29
CA ALA A 139 -0.75 -11.88 -5.16
C ALA A 139 0.53 -11.61 -4.36
N MET A 140 0.45 -10.79 -3.31
CA MET A 140 1.59 -10.47 -2.45
C MET A 140 2.04 -11.67 -1.61
N VAL A 141 1.11 -12.44 -1.04
CA VAL A 141 1.43 -13.68 -0.31
C VAL A 141 2.16 -14.65 -1.22
N ASN A 142 1.60 -14.95 -2.38
CA ASN A 142 2.24 -15.87 -3.34
C ASN A 142 3.64 -15.38 -3.76
N MET A 143 3.82 -14.07 -3.88
CA MET A 143 5.12 -13.52 -4.29
C MET A 143 6.19 -13.65 -3.22
N VAL A 144 5.85 -13.46 -1.95
CA VAL A 144 6.80 -13.65 -0.84
C VAL A 144 7.09 -15.12 -0.59
N GLU A 145 6.09 -16.00 -0.74
CA GLU A 145 6.25 -17.46 -0.67
C GLU A 145 7.16 -17.99 -1.79
N ASP A 146 6.93 -17.58 -3.04
CA ASP A 146 7.76 -17.95 -4.21
C ASP A 146 9.21 -17.49 -4.02
N ALA A 147 9.44 -16.41 -3.28
CA ALA A 147 10.79 -15.92 -2.96
C ALA A 147 11.43 -16.62 -1.75
N GLY A 148 10.71 -17.50 -1.04
CA GLY A 148 11.20 -18.19 0.15
C GLY A 148 11.29 -17.32 1.41
N VAL A 149 10.50 -16.24 1.48
CA VAL A 149 10.45 -15.35 2.65
C VAL A 149 9.58 -15.97 3.74
N THR A 150 10.07 -16.00 4.98
CA THR A 150 9.29 -16.39 6.15
C THR A 150 8.44 -15.21 6.62
N VAL A 151 7.12 -15.38 6.73
CA VAL A 151 6.20 -14.31 7.13
C VAL A 151 5.60 -14.60 8.50
N TYR A 152 5.63 -13.60 9.38
CA TYR A 152 4.94 -13.62 10.67
C TYR A 152 3.91 -12.51 10.71
N CYS A 153 2.63 -12.87 10.60
CA CYS A 153 1.50 -11.97 10.78
C CYS A 153 1.09 -11.84 12.25
N HIS A 154 0.29 -10.81 12.56
CA HIS A 154 -0.11 -10.48 13.94
C HIS A 154 1.10 -10.28 14.89
N ALA A 155 2.20 -9.81 14.33
CA ALA A 155 3.46 -9.56 15.00
C ALA A 155 3.86 -8.08 14.82
N TRP A 156 3.54 -7.26 15.80
CA TRP A 156 3.80 -5.81 15.75
C TRP A 156 5.23 -5.53 16.20
N GLY A 157 6.11 -5.20 15.25
CA GLY A 157 7.46 -4.73 15.56
C GLY A 157 7.40 -3.44 16.38
N SER A 158 8.08 -3.42 17.52
CA SER A 158 7.93 -2.36 18.51
C SER A 158 9.21 -1.55 18.73
N GLU A 159 10.35 -2.18 18.93
CA GLU A 159 11.59 -1.49 19.27
C GLU A 159 12.81 -2.20 18.68
N ALA A 160 13.78 -1.42 18.24
CA ALA A 160 15.10 -1.92 17.86
C ALA A 160 15.86 -2.46 19.08
N LEU A 161 16.51 -3.60 18.93
CA LEU A 161 17.49 -4.10 19.86
C LEU A 161 18.87 -3.60 19.45
N MET A 162 19.55 -2.92 20.37
CA MET A 162 20.82 -2.24 20.10
C MET A 162 21.98 -2.91 20.84
N GLU A 163 23.09 -3.09 20.15
CA GLU A 163 24.40 -3.38 20.74
C GLU A 163 25.36 -2.25 20.37
N GLY A 164 25.58 -1.33 21.30
CA GLY A 164 26.28 -0.06 21.00
C GLY A 164 25.54 0.74 19.93
N ASN A 165 26.17 0.97 18.79
CA ASN A 165 25.58 1.69 17.65
C ASN A 165 25.08 0.76 16.54
N ARG A 166 24.86 -0.50 16.84
CA ARG A 166 24.41 -1.51 15.88
C ARG A 166 23.03 -2.04 16.27
N VAL A 167 22.11 -2.07 15.32
CA VAL A 167 20.84 -2.80 15.46
C VAL A 167 21.14 -4.29 15.30
N ILE A 168 20.79 -5.10 16.31
CA ILE A 168 20.98 -6.55 16.33
C ILE A 168 19.68 -7.33 16.20
N GLY A 169 18.53 -6.66 16.15
CA GLY A 169 17.23 -7.27 16.04
C GLY A 169 16.11 -6.30 16.36
N VAL A 170 14.92 -6.85 16.51
CA VAL A 170 13.71 -6.08 16.85
C VAL A 170 12.87 -6.87 17.84
N THR A 171 12.30 -6.18 18.83
CA THR A 171 11.23 -6.74 19.67
C THR A 171 9.88 -6.57 18.97
N PHE A 172 9.01 -7.53 19.14
CA PHE A 172 7.64 -7.44 18.62
C PHE A 172 6.63 -7.90 19.67
N GLN A 173 5.42 -7.37 19.54
CA GLN A 173 4.28 -7.77 20.35
C GLN A 173 3.37 -8.69 19.55
N SER A 174 3.01 -9.84 20.15
CA SER A 174 2.05 -10.77 19.59
C SER A 174 1.00 -11.15 20.65
N LYS A 175 0.05 -12.03 20.30
CA LYS A 175 -0.91 -12.59 21.26
C LYS A 175 -0.22 -13.38 22.38
N GLU A 176 0.94 -13.97 22.11
CA GLU A 176 1.74 -14.73 23.08
C GLU A 176 2.63 -13.84 23.97
N GLY A 177 2.58 -12.53 23.80
CA GLY A 177 3.37 -11.57 24.52
C GLY A 177 4.50 -10.95 23.68
N ARG A 178 5.45 -10.33 24.38
CA ARG A 178 6.59 -9.65 23.79
C ARG A 178 7.72 -10.64 23.54
N LYS A 179 8.20 -10.69 22.31
CA LYS A 179 9.29 -11.56 21.85
C LYS A 179 10.30 -10.76 21.02
N ALA A 180 11.40 -11.39 20.64
CA ALA A 180 12.45 -10.78 19.83
C ALA A 180 12.80 -11.64 18.61
N ILE A 181 13.22 -10.97 17.52
CA ILE A 181 13.93 -11.61 16.40
C ILE A 181 15.30 -10.95 16.31
N LEU A 182 16.35 -11.76 16.33
CA LEU A 182 17.71 -11.29 16.08
C LEU A 182 18.01 -11.35 14.59
N ALA A 183 18.68 -10.33 14.07
CA ALA A 183 18.90 -10.17 12.63
C ALA A 183 20.28 -9.59 12.32
N GLY A 184 20.86 -10.06 11.21
CA GLY A 184 22.08 -9.49 10.67
C GLY A 184 21.87 -8.06 10.12
N LYS A 185 20.71 -7.82 9.50
CA LYS A 185 20.24 -6.53 9.00
C LYS A 185 18.76 -6.35 9.29
N VAL A 186 18.36 -5.11 9.57
CA VAL A 186 16.94 -4.74 9.77
C VAL A 186 16.56 -3.68 8.75
N ILE A 187 15.43 -3.86 8.10
CA ILE A 187 14.83 -2.91 7.15
C ILE A 187 13.51 -2.43 7.75
N ASP A 188 13.43 -1.14 8.04
CA ASP A 188 12.21 -0.53 8.55
C ASP A 188 11.28 -0.16 7.39
N CYS A 189 10.13 -0.82 7.33
CA CYS A 189 9.04 -0.59 6.39
C CYS A 189 7.70 -0.38 7.11
N THR A 190 7.75 0.09 8.37
CA THR A 190 6.56 0.28 9.22
C THR A 190 5.59 1.35 8.69
N GLY A 191 6.08 2.24 7.82
CA GLY A 191 5.34 3.38 7.28
C GLY A 191 5.51 4.65 8.12
N ASP A 192 5.69 4.51 9.43
CA ASP A 192 5.87 5.62 10.37
C ASP A 192 7.30 5.73 10.92
N GLY A 193 8.20 4.79 10.54
CA GLY A 193 9.59 4.79 10.96
C GLY A 193 9.81 4.36 12.41
N ASP A 194 8.95 3.49 12.92
CA ASP A 194 8.93 3.09 14.33
C ASP A 194 10.27 2.48 14.78
N ILE A 195 10.90 1.68 13.90
CA ILE A 195 12.11 0.96 14.25
C ILE A 195 13.34 1.87 14.22
N PHE A 196 13.51 2.67 13.15
CA PHE A 196 14.67 3.56 13.08
C PHE A 196 14.60 4.66 14.15
N ALA A 197 13.39 5.14 14.48
CA ALA A 197 13.21 6.12 15.56
C ALA A 197 13.57 5.52 16.91
N SER A 198 13.14 4.28 17.20
CA SER A 198 13.49 3.57 18.44
C SER A 198 14.99 3.25 18.52
N ALA A 199 15.66 3.08 17.39
CA ALA A 199 17.11 2.91 17.30
C ALA A 199 17.91 4.19 17.58
N GLY A 200 17.25 5.33 17.75
CA GLY A 200 17.89 6.61 18.00
C GLY A 200 18.42 7.31 16.73
N CYS A 201 18.00 6.90 15.55
CA CYS A 201 18.34 7.60 14.32
C CYS A 201 17.73 9.00 14.31
N ALA A 202 18.46 9.96 13.76
CA ALA A 202 17.95 11.32 13.58
C ALA A 202 16.84 11.35 12.54
N TYR A 203 15.76 12.06 12.81
CA TYR A 203 14.65 12.29 11.89
C TYR A 203 13.97 13.62 12.16
N GLU A 204 13.28 14.13 11.17
CA GLU A 204 12.44 15.32 11.30
C GLU A 204 10.99 14.88 11.42
N LYS A 205 10.30 15.33 12.46
CA LYS A 205 8.89 15.05 12.72
C LYS A 205 8.00 16.27 12.56
N GLU A 206 8.58 17.44 12.79
CA GLU A 206 7.85 18.70 12.76
C GLU A 206 8.20 19.48 11.51
N TYR A 207 7.16 19.91 10.79
CA TYR A 207 7.31 20.85 9.68
C TYR A 207 7.20 22.25 10.24
N SER A 208 8.27 23.06 10.08
CA SER A 208 8.26 24.47 10.51
C SER A 208 7.30 25.30 9.64
N GLY A 209 6.24 25.82 10.21
CA GLY A 209 5.38 26.84 9.61
C GLY A 209 4.02 26.34 9.18
N ASP A 210 3.85 25.91 7.96
CA ASP A 210 2.59 25.31 7.44
C ASP A 210 2.63 23.81 7.56
N ASP A 211 2.15 23.25 8.67
CA ASP A 211 2.08 21.81 8.91
C ASP A 211 1.14 21.11 7.92
N ARG A 212 1.62 20.91 6.70
CA ARG A 212 0.90 20.19 5.66
C ARG A 212 1.31 18.73 5.67
N SER A 213 0.59 17.92 6.42
CA SER A 213 0.58 16.48 6.21
C SER A 213 -0.37 16.12 5.06
N TYR A 214 -0.26 14.89 4.54
CA TYR A 214 -1.31 14.35 3.68
C TYR A 214 -2.65 14.35 4.42
N ASN A 215 -3.72 14.65 3.68
CA ASN A 215 -5.05 14.63 4.25
C ASN A 215 -5.39 13.23 4.77
N VAL A 216 -6.02 13.19 5.92
CA VAL A 216 -6.64 11.97 6.42
C VAL A 216 -7.90 11.71 5.59
N SER A 217 -8.04 10.51 5.05
CA SER A 217 -9.19 10.09 4.27
C SER A 217 -9.94 8.96 4.97
N VAL A 218 -11.26 9.00 4.92
CA VAL A 218 -12.09 7.85 5.21
C VAL A 218 -12.45 7.18 3.89
N VAL A 219 -12.02 5.95 3.72
CA VAL A 219 -12.28 5.16 2.53
C VAL A 219 -13.22 4.01 2.84
N PHE A 220 -14.16 3.76 1.93
CA PHE A 220 -15.10 2.67 2.08
C PHE A 220 -15.58 2.15 0.72
N ARG A 221 -16.23 1.01 0.72
CA ARG A 221 -16.82 0.39 -0.46
C ARG A 221 -18.35 0.42 -0.36
N LEU A 222 -18.99 0.74 -1.49
CA LEU A 222 -20.43 0.63 -1.66
C LEU A 222 -20.73 -0.56 -2.56
N GLY A 223 -21.54 -1.49 -2.07
CA GLY A 223 -22.04 -2.60 -2.86
C GLY A 223 -23.40 -2.31 -3.47
N ASN A 224 -23.83 -3.18 -4.39
CA ASN A 224 -25.11 -3.10 -5.11
C ASN A 224 -25.25 -1.80 -5.92
N VAL A 225 -24.17 -1.40 -6.58
CA VAL A 225 -24.12 -0.23 -7.46
C VAL A 225 -23.93 -0.69 -8.89
N ASP A 226 -24.76 -0.25 -9.82
CA ASP A 226 -24.48 -0.40 -11.24
C ASP A 226 -23.31 0.51 -11.62
N SER A 227 -22.12 -0.10 -11.65
CA SER A 227 -20.87 0.61 -11.89
C SER A 227 -20.78 1.16 -13.31
N GLU A 228 -21.43 0.55 -14.28
CA GLU A 228 -21.45 0.99 -15.66
C GLU A 228 -22.41 2.18 -15.83
N GLU A 229 -23.62 2.08 -15.31
CA GLU A 229 -24.58 3.19 -15.30
C GLU A 229 -23.99 4.40 -14.59
N PHE A 230 -23.42 4.19 -13.40
CA PHE A 230 -22.76 5.27 -12.65
C PHE A 230 -21.64 5.93 -13.45
N ARG A 231 -20.75 5.15 -14.08
CA ARG A 231 -19.65 5.68 -14.89
C ARG A 231 -20.17 6.48 -16.07
N ASN A 232 -21.17 5.99 -16.78
CA ASN A 232 -21.78 6.68 -17.89
C ASN A 232 -22.40 8.01 -17.44
N TRP A 233 -23.15 8.01 -16.34
CA TRP A 233 -23.70 9.24 -15.76
C TRP A 233 -22.60 10.22 -15.30
N LYS A 234 -21.56 9.75 -14.63
CA LYS A 234 -20.46 10.59 -14.12
C LYS A 234 -19.74 11.35 -15.23
N TYR A 235 -19.55 10.72 -16.38
CA TYR A 235 -18.80 11.27 -17.51
C TYR A 235 -19.67 11.80 -18.64
N ASP A 236 -21.00 11.80 -18.50
CA ASP A 236 -21.91 12.47 -19.42
C ASP A 236 -21.77 14.00 -19.24
N PRO A 237 -21.46 14.75 -20.30
CA PRO A 237 -21.36 16.21 -20.24
C PRO A 237 -22.64 16.91 -19.76
N ASN A 238 -23.79 16.29 -19.94
CA ASN A 238 -25.12 16.82 -19.56
C ASN A 238 -25.58 16.35 -18.17
N SER A 239 -24.79 15.55 -17.48
CA SER A 239 -25.15 15.03 -16.16
C SER A 239 -25.06 16.09 -15.06
N HIS A 240 -25.86 15.92 -14.03
CA HIS A 240 -25.80 16.73 -12.81
C HIS A 240 -24.78 16.22 -11.79
N TYR A 241 -23.83 15.34 -12.19
CA TYR A 241 -22.85 14.75 -11.27
C TYR A 241 -22.03 15.80 -10.52
N ARG A 242 -21.54 16.82 -11.23
CA ARG A 242 -20.74 17.91 -10.61
C ARG A 242 -21.54 18.74 -9.64
N ASP A 243 -22.80 19.03 -9.95
CA ASP A 243 -23.70 19.78 -9.10
C ASP A 243 -23.99 19.01 -7.81
N LYS A 244 -24.23 17.71 -7.89
CA LYS A 244 -24.39 16.84 -6.74
C LYS A 244 -23.16 16.78 -5.85
N LEU A 245 -21.96 16.74 -6.42
CA LEU A 245 -20.74 16.82 -5.61
C LEU A 245 -20.57 18.18 -4.92
N ALA A 246 -20.94 19.27 -5.58
CA ALA A 246 -20.89 20.62 -5.00
C ALA A 246 -21.90 20.76 -3.85
N GLU A 247 -23.13 20.25 -4.03
CA GLU A 247 -24.16 20.19 -3.00
C GLU A 247 -23.66 19.37 -1.80
N TYR A 248 -23.11 18.20 -2.03
CA TYR A 248 -22.53 17.35 -0.98
C TYR A 248 -21.44 18.06 -0.20
N LYS A 249 -20.49 18.71 -0.90
CA LYS A 249 -19.42 19.49 -0.27
C LYS A 249 -19.98 20.62 0.60
N LYS A 250 -21.05 21.27 0.15
CA LYS A 250 -21.71 22.35 0.92
C LYS A 250 -22.36 21.82 2.20
N LEU A 251 -22.95 20.62 2.15
CA LEU A 251 -23.63 20.00 3.30
C LEU A 251 -22.65 19.47 4.34
N PHE A 252 -21.59 18.82 3.91
CA PHE A 252 -20.70 18.04 4.80
C PHE A 252 -19.31 18.67 4.99
N GLY A 253 -18.96 19.72 4.26
CA GLY A 253 -17.69 20.44 4.40
C GLY A 253 -16.51 19.79 3.67
N TYR A 254 -16.66 18.57 3.11
CA TYR A 254 -15.61 17.84 2.39
C TYR A 254 -16.13 17.26 1.08
N ARG A 255 -15.21 16.84 0.21
CA ARG A 255 -15.53 16.19 -1.06
C ARG A 255 -15.53 14.68 -0.88
N ILE A 256 -16.37 14.01 -1.68
CA ILE A 256 -16.26 12.57 -1.91
C ILE A 256 -15.82 12.32 -3.33
N SER A 257 -15.06 11.25 -3.50
CA SER A 257 -14.56 10.83 -4.82
C SER A 257 -14.91 9.36 -5.03
N PRO A 258 -16.08 9.07 -5.66
CA PRO A 258 -16.47 7.70 -5.99
C PRO A 258 -15.77 7.25 -7.26
N PHE A 259 -15.24 6.03 -7.21
CA PHE A 259 -14.53 5.37 -8.30
C PHE A 259 -15.09 3.96 -8.54
N VAL A 260 -15.10 3.53 -9.78
CA VAL A 260 -15.37 2.12 -10.10
C VAL A 260 -14.19 1.25 -9.69
N THR A 261 -14.45 -0.02 -9.43
CA THR A 261 -13.45 -1.01 -9.05
C THR A 261 -13.50 -2.21 -10.00
N PRO A 262 -12.51 -3.10 -10.00
CA PRO A 262 -12.60 -4.37 -10.73
C PRO A 262 -13.68 -5.29 -10.17
N MET A 263 -14.09 -5.10 -8.93
CA MET A 263 -15.13 -5.88 -8.29
C MET A 263 -16.49 -5.51 -8.85
N LYS A 264 -17.25 -6.52 -9.31
CA LYS A 264 -18.57 -6.30 -9.86
C LYS A 264 -19.50 -5.66 -8.82
N ASP A 265 -20.28 -4.68 -9.24
CA ASP A 265 -21.31 -3.98 -8.45
C ASP A 265 -20.78 -3.34 -7.16
N ILE A 266 -19.47 -3.08 -7.10
CA ILE A 266 -18.80 -2.43 -5.97
C ILE A 266 -18.08 -1.16 -6.42
N MET A 267 -18.34 -0.09 -5.71
CA MET A 267 -17.60 1.18 -5.85
C MET A 267 -16.70 1.43 -4.66
N TRP A 268 -15.59 2.07 -4.93
CA TRP A 268 -14.68 2.60 -3.93
C TRP A 268 -14.91 4.10 -3.76
N VAL A 269 -15.08 4.54 -2.53
CA VAL A 269 -15.28 5.96 -2.18
C VAL A 269 -14.11 6.42 -1.33
N ASN A 270 -13.48 7.50 -1.78
CA ASN A 270 -12.42 8.20 -1.09
C ASN A 270 -12.87 9.63 -0.79
N ASN A 271 -12.69 10.09 0.42
CA ASN A 271 -13.02 11.45 0.85
C ASN A 271 -11.92 12.08 1.72
#